data_a7ec1b0f57cb0e5c2c9504b833077743
#
_entry.id   a7ec1b0f57cb0e5c2c9504b833077743
#
_cell.length_a   1.000
_cell.length_b   1.000
_cell.length_c   1.000
_cell.angle_alpha   90.00
_cell.angle_beta   90.00
_cell.angle_gamma   90.00
#
_symmetry.space_group_name_H-M   'P 1'
#
loop_
_entity.id
_entity.type
_entity.pdbx_description
1 polymer ?
#
loop_
_entity_poly.entity_id
_entity_poly.type
_entity_poly.pdbx_seq_one_letter_code
_entity_poly.pdbx_strand_id
1 'polypeptide(L)'
;MKKYLFLVCLLMVNLGAVSDEPKMQATEHKHEGHTNHEGHMDHEGHMDHQHHSHKDHASERMIDGKDLQVDPDRFNKFTKNLSSCNIAVVSVKGMVCDFCARGIEKTFRKDKSVLAIDVDLAKGKVLVAYEKSREIDFDEIKNKILINGQNATDLEILEI
;
A
#
# COMPACT_ATOMS: atom_id res chain seq x y z
N MET A 1 -21.33 -7.20 -49.95
CA MET A 1 -20.20 -7.76 -50.69
C MET A 1 -19.10 -6.69 -50.75
N LYS A 2 -18.11 -6.74 -49.91
CA LYS A 2 -16.80 -6.09 -50.09
C LYS A 2 -15.79 -6.83 -49.23
N LYS A 3 -14.94 -7.56 -49.94
CA LYS A 3 -13.77 -8.30 -49.44
C LYS A 3 -12.64 -7.31 -49.18
N TYR A 4 -12.07 -7.32 -48.02
CA TYR A 4 -10.74 -6.75 -47.73
C TYR A 4 -9.96 -7.85 -47.06
N LEU A 5 -9.18 -8.50 -47.75
CA LEU A 5 -7.80 -8.44 -48.15
C LEU A 5 -6.85 -8.39 -46.97
N PHE A 6 -6.37 -9.59 -46.65
CA PHE A 6 -5.27 -9.88 -45.75
C PHE A 6 -4.00 -9.19 -46.23
N LEU A 7 -3.38 -8.36 -45.40
CA LEU A 7 -2.01 -7.98 -45.57
C LEU A 7 -1.20 -8.61 -44.44
N VAL A 8 -0.60 -9.73 -44.80
CA VAL A 8 0.44 -10.40 -44.02
C VAL A 8 1.71 -9.56 -44.15
N CYS A 9 2.17 -8.94 -43.05
CA CYS A 9 3.51 -8.37 -42.96
C CYS A 9 4.34 -9.26 -42.05
N LEU A 10 5.05 -10.15 -42.72
CA LEU A 10 6.13 -10.99 -42.19
C LEU A 10 7.39 -10.15 -42.21
N LEU A 11 7.94 -9.76 -41.08
CA LEU A 11 9.28 -9.21 -41.01
C LEU A 11 9.99 -9.59 -39.70
N MET A 12 10.87 -10.55 -39.91
CA MET A 12 12.29 -10.55 -39.53
C MET A 12 12.62 -10.65 -38.05
N VAL A 13 13.05 -11.83 -37.76
CA VAL A 13 13.94 -12.28 -36.70
C VAL A 13 15.17 -11.36 -36.63
N ASN A 14 15.45 -10.83 -35.46
CA ASN A 14 16.81 -10.40 -35.11
C ASN A 14 17.19 -11.13 -33.81
N LEU A 15 18.03 -12.15 -34.02
CA LEU A 15 18.87 -12.75 -32.99
C LEU A 15 19.95 -11.72 -32.62
N GLY A 16 19.91 -11.23 -31.40
CA GLY A 16 21.01 -10.53 -30.79
C GLY A 16 21.23 -11.08 -29.39
N ALA A 17 22.04 -12.12 -29.28
CA ALA A 17 22.57 -12.57 -28.02
C ALA A 17 23.61 -11.57 -27.52
N VAL A 18 23.35 -10.93 -26.41
CA VAL A 18 24.38 -10.27 -25.59
C VAL A 18 24.22 -10.80 -24.18
N SER A 19 25.14 -11.70 -23.86
CA SER A 19 25.42 -12.15 -22.51
C SER A 19 26.26 -11.08 -21.82
N ASP A 20 25.73 -10.40 -20.83
CA ASP A 20 26.50 -9.64 -19.86
C ASP A 20 26.05 -10.06 -18.48
N GLU A 21 26.80 -10.97 -17.87
CA GLU A 21 26.74 -11.27 -16.46
C GLU A 21 27.56 -10.21 -15.69
N PRO A 22 26.96 -9.46 -14.75
CA PRO A 22 27.78 -8.73 -13.81
C PRO A 22 28.25 -9.68 -12.69
N LYS A 23 29.56 -9.90 -12.65
CA LYS A 23 30.31 -10.48 -11.54
C LYS A 23 29.89 -9.87 -10.21
N MET A 24 29.32 -10.69 -9.33
CA MET A 24 29.26 -10.41 -7.90
C MET A 24 30.67 -10.43 -7.33
N GLN A 25 31.19 -9.28 -6.95
CA GLN A 25 32.33 -9.19 -6.05
C GLN A 25 31.81 -9.31 -4.61
N ALA A 26 32.09 -10.45 -4.00
CA ALA A 26 31.97 -10.64 -2.56
C ALA A 26 33.06 -9.78 -1.87
N THR A 27 32.65 -8.74 -1.18
CA THR A 27 33.50 -8.07 -0.21
C THR A 27 33.36 -8.77 1.13
N GLU A 28 34.37 -9.59 1.44
CA GLU A 28 34.60 -10.11 2.79
C GLU A 28 34.92 -8.92 3.71
N HIS A 29 34.01 -8.57 4.61
CA HIS A 29 34.30 -7.75 5.75
C HIS A 29 34.79 -8.62 6.90
N LYS A 30 36.09 -8.67 7.02
CA LYS A 30 36.84 -9.23 8.15
C LYS A 30 36.68 -8.28 9.35
N HIS A 31 35.87 -8.65 10.33
CA HIS A 31 35.84 -8.01 11.63
C HIS A 31 36.95 -8.62 12.49
N GLU A 32 38.03 -7.86 12.63
CA GLU A 32 39.05 -8.10 13.64
C GLU A 32 38.52 -7.61 15.01
N GLY A 33 38.73 -8.44 16.00
CA GLY A 33 38.25 -8.28 17.35
C GLY A 33 38.84 -7.08 18.10
N HIS A 34 38.03 -6.51 18.96
CA HIS A 34 38.50 -5.69 20.05
C HIS A 34 38.26 -6.38 21.37
N THR A 35 39.39 -6.81 21.92
CA THR A 35 39.57 -7.32 23.25
C THR A 35 39.49 -6.19 24.28
N ASN A 36 38.85 -6.51 25.42
CA ASN A 36 39.13 -6.06 26.79
C ASN A 36 39.06 -4.58 27.13
N HIS A 37 37.98 -4.19 27.81
CA HIS A 37 38.07 -3.22 28.87
C HIS A 37 37.45 -3.79 30.15
N GLU A 38 38.33 -4.37 30.99
CA GLU A 38 38.08 -4.45 32.42
C GLU A 38 38.27 -3.06 33.01
N GLY A 39 37.22 -2.56 33.63
CA GLY A 39 37.24 -1.28 34.36
C GLY A 39 36.07 -1.29 35.34
N HIS A 40 36.33 -1.87 36.51
CA HIS A 40 35.47 -1.69 37.68
C HIS A 40 35.43 -0.23 38.05
N MET A 41 34.25 0.38 38.11
CA MET A 41 33.97 1.52 38.96
C MET A 41 32.62 1.30 39.65
N ASP A 42 32.73 1.02 40.95
CA ASP A 42 31.65 1.04 41.88
C ASP A 42 31.06 2.47 41.93
N HIS A 43 29.83 2.62 41.50
CA HIS A 43 29.02 3.77 41.83
C HIS A 43 27.74 3.29 42.49
N GLU A 44 27.82 3.20 43.83
CA GLU A 44 26.64 3.27 44.67
C GLU A 44 26.04 4.67 44.52
N GLY A 45 24.99 4.76 43.74
CA GLY A 45 24.17 5.95 43.61
C GLY A 45 22.72 5.46 43.50
N HIS A 46 22.05 5.34 44.64
CA HIS A 46 20.62 5.20 44.71
C HIS A 46 19.98 6.44 44.10
N MET A 47 19.57 6.33 42.84
CA MET A 47 18.57 7.23 42.27
C MET A 47 17.29 6.44 42.12
N ASP A 48 16.36 6.88 42.93
CA ASP A 48 14.95 6.51 42.93
C ASP A 48 14.40 6.73 41.52
N HIS A 49 14.50 5.72 40.68
CA HIS A 49 13.84 5.72 39.40
C HIS A 49 12.35 5.48 39.65
N GLN A 50 11.63 6.59 39.82
CA GLN A 50 10.21 6.59 39.64
C GLN A 50 9.93 5.82 38.33
N HIS A 51 9.33 4.65 38.49
CA HIS A 51 8.75 3.90 37.42
C HIS A 51 7.72 4.80 36.74
N HIS A 52 8.16 5.52 35.71
CA HIS A 52 7.23 6.00 34.72
C HIS A 52 6.64 4.75 34.10
N SER A 53 5.50 4.39 34.64
CA SER A 53 4.59 3.43 34.04
C SER A 53 4.27 3.94 32.65
N HIS A 54 5.02 3.52 31.63
CA HIS A 54 4.63 3.62 30.25
C HIS A 54 3.48 2.63 30.00
N LYS A 55 2.39 2.86 30.71
CA LYS A 55 1.07 2.34 30.40
C LYS A 55 0.43 3.27 29.40
N ASP A 56 1.00 3.37 28.23
CA ASP A 56 0.30 3.84 27.05
C ASP A 56 1.07 3.40 25.82
N HIS A 57 1.43 2.11 25.77
CA HIS A 57 1.32 1.48 24.47
C HIS A 57 -0.17 1.55 24.17
N ALA A 58 -0.56 2.62 23.50
CA ALA A 58 -1.82 2.63 22.82
C ALA A 58 -1.87 1.30 22.10
N SER A 59 -2.64 0.36 22.61
CA SER A 59 -3.01 -0.82 21.86
C SER A 59 -3.47 -0.22 20.54
N GLU A 60 -2.71 -0.45 19.49
CA GLU A 60 -3.05 0.00 18.14
C GLU A 60 -4.45 -0.55 17.91
N ARG A 61 -5.43 0.29 18.25
CA ARG A 61 -6.82 -0.09 18.17
C ARG A 61 -7.10 -0.23 16.69
N MET A 62 -7.17 -1.47 16.26
CA MET A 62 -7.51 -1.78 14.88
C MET A 62 -8.83 -1.10 14.55
N ILE A 63 -8.78 -0.08 13.69
CA ILE A 63 -9.95 0.71 13.33
C ILE A 63 -10.85 -0.16 12.46
N ASP A 64 -12.09 -0.34 12.90
CA ASP A 64 -13.13 -0.96 12.10
C ASP A 64 -13.75 0.09 11.18
N GLY A 65 -13.33 0.10 9.92
CA GLY A 65 -13.83 1.07 8.94
C GLY A 65 -15.32 0.97 8.63
N LYS A 66 -15.99 -0.11 9.06
CA LYS A 66 -17.43 -0.29 8.85
C LYS A 66 -18.26 0.70 9.64
N ASP A 67 -17.83 0.99 10.85
CA ASP A 67 -18.58 1.84 11.79
C ASP A 67 -18.29 3.33 11.61
N LEU A 68 -17.37 3.68 10.70
CA LEU A 68 -16.94 5.06 10.48
C LEU A 68 -17.40 5.58 9.13
N GLN A 69 -18.00 6.76 9.14
CA GLN A 69 -18.32 7.47 7.91
C GLN A 69 -17.07 8.08 7.27
N VAL A 70 -17.12 8.28 5.97
CA VAL A 70 -16.09 9.02 5.24
C VAL A 70 -16.04 10.47 5.74
N ASP A 71 -14.83 11.02 5.86
CA ASP A 71 -14.63 12.42 6.18
C ASP A 71 -15.12 13.31 5.04
N PRO A 72 -16.08 14.25 5.29
CA PRO A 72 -16.68 15.04 4.23
C PRO A 72 -15.69 15.93 3.49
N ASP A 73 -14.74 16.55 4.19
CA ASP A 73 -13.76 17.45 3.59
C ASP A 73 -12.77 16.67 2.73
N ARG A 74 -12.38 15.49 3.20
CA ARG A 74 -11.51 14.58 2.46
C ARG A 74 -12.23 14.05 1.22
N PHE A 75 -13.49 13.67 1.34
CA PHE A 75 -14.31 13.23 0.21
C PHE A 75 -14.49 14.32 -0.84
N ASN A 76 -14.82 15.54 -0.41
CA ASN A 76 -14.96 16.71 -1.31
C ASN A 76 -13.65 17.00 -2.04
N LYS A 77 -12.51 16.92 -1.35
CA LYS A 77 -11.19 17.08 -1.96
C LYS A 77 -10.88 15.97 -2.97
N PHE A 78 -11.24 14.75 -2.64
CA PHE A 78 -11.04 13.59 -3.52
C PHE A 78 -11.85 13.70 -4.81
N THR A 79 -13.11 14.14 -4.72
CA THR A 79 -14.04 14.22 -5.85
C THR A 79 -13.90 15.49 -6.70
N LYS A 80 -13.19 16.51 -6.20
CA LYS A 80 -13.14 17.86 -6.81
C LYS A 80 -12.85 17.88 -8.32
N ASN A 81 -11.99 16.99 -8.80
CA ASN A 81 -11.57 16.91 -10.20
C ASN A 81 -12.08 15.67 -10.92
N LEU A 82 -13.02 14.96 -10.31
CA LEU A 82 -13.64 13.77 -10.88
C LEU A 82 -14.99 14.13 -11.48
N SER A 83 -15.32 13.48 -12.58
CA SER A 83 -16.63 13.60 -13.23
C SER A 83 -16.94 12.32 -13.99
N SER A 84 -18.21 11.95 -14.02
CA SER A 84 -18.67 10.76 -14.76
C SER A 84 -17.89 9.49 -14.43
N CYS A 85 -17.79 9.16 -13.14
CA CYS A 85 -17.07 7.99 -12.65
C CYS A 85 -17.85 7.27 -11.55
N ASN A 86 -17.45 6.05 -11.23
CA ASN A 86 -17.95 5.28 -10.12
C ASN A 86 -16.91 5.30 -8.99
N ILE A 87 -17.34 5.60 -7.77
CA ILE A 87 -16.48 5.63 -6.59
C ILE A 87 -16.81 4.44 -5.71
N ALA A 88 -15.85 3.55 -5.50
CA ALA A 88 -15.90 2.52 -4.48
C ALA A 88 -15.45 3.11 -3.14
N VAL A 89 -16.31 3.10 -2.16
CA VAL A 89 -16.01 3.42 -0.75
C VAL A 89 -15.86 2.10 -0.03
N VAL A 90 -14.64 1.75 0.33
CA VAL A 90 -14.31 0.45 0.91
C VAL A 90 -13.99 0.61 2.38
N SER A 91 -14.66 -0.18 3.23
CA SER A 91 -14.34 -0.30 4.64
C SER A 91 -13.24 -1.33 4.84
N VAL A 92 -12.17 -0.97 5.54
CA VAL A 92 -10.97 -1.82 5.67
C VAL A 92 -10.55 -1.94 7.12
N LYS A 93 -10.26 -3.17 7.55
CA LYS A 93 -9.66 -3.50 8.85
C LYS A 93 -8.16 -3.80 8.70
N GLY A 94 -7.40 -3.48 9.73
CA GLY A 94 -5.97 -3.78 9.80
C GLY A 94 -5.06 -2.69 9.22
N MET A 95 -5.58 -1.54 8.86
CA MET A 95 -4.78 -0.38 8.47
C MET A 95 -4.25 0.34 9.71
N VAL A 96 -2.97 0.13 10.03
CA VAL A 96 -2.37 0.69 11.26
C VAL A 96 -1.26 1.70 10.99
N CYS A 97 -0.78 1.81 9.75
CA CYS A 97 0.35 2.67 9.43
C CYS A 97 0.35 3.16 7.97
N ASP A 98 1.08 4.24 7.73
CA ASP A 98 1.28 4.82 6.38
C ASP A 98 1.83 3.83 5.35
N PHE A 99 2.61 2.86 5.80
CA PHE A 99 3.16 1.85 4.89
C PHE A 99 2.06 0.99 4.26
N CYS A 100 1.05 0.63 5.07
CA CYS A 100 -0.13 -0.11 4.60
C CYS A 100 -0.90 0.71 3.57
N ALA A 101 -1.15 1.99 3.86
CA ALA A 101 -1.83 2.90 2.94
C ALA A 101 -1.14 3.01 1.59
N ARG A 102 0.18 3.23 1.60
CA ARG A 102 1.00 3.32 0.38
C ARG A 102 1.02 2.01 -0.41
N GLY A 103 1.00 0.87 0.29
CA GLY A 103 0.89 -0.45 -0.34
C GLY A 103 -0.41 -0.61 -1.11
N ILE A 104 -1.54 -0.27 -0.48
CA ILE A 104 -2.86 -0.27 -1.10
C ILE A 104 -2.89 0.67 -2.30
N GLU A 105 -2.48 1.94 -2.13
CA GLU A 105 -2.44 2.89 -3.22
C GLU A 105 -1.62 2.38 -4.42
N LYS A 106 -0.42 1.87 -4.17
CA LYS A 106 0.45 1.31 -5.22
C LYS A 106 -0.21 0.14 -5.94
N THR A 107 -0.96 -0.69 -5.22
CA THR A 107 -1.64 -1.85 -5.80
C THR A 107 -2.76 -1.42 -6.74
N PHE A 108 -3.60 -0.49 -6.30
CA PHE A 108 -4.71 0.01 -7.13
C PHE A 108 -4.25 0.85 -8.33
N ARG A 109 -3.21 1.68 -8.18
CA ARG A 109 -2.65 2.49 -9.28
C ARG A 109 -2.07 1.67 -10.45
N LYS A 110 -1.89 0.36 -10.29
CA LYS A 110 -1.52 -0.53 -11.41
C LYS A 110 -2.69 -0.82 -12.36
N ASP A 111 -3.91 -0.64 -11.89
CA ASP A 111 -5.12 -0.80 -12.68
C ASP A 111 -5.38 0.49 -13.47
N LYS A 112 -5.37 0.40 -14.79
CA LYS A 112 -5.55 1.56 -15.67
C LYS A 112 -6.95 2.17 -15.61
N SER A 113 -7.94 1.41 -15.14
CA SER A 113 -9.32 1.88 -14.95
C SER A 113 -9.48 2.72 -13.67
N VAL A 114 -8.47 2.76 -12.80
CA VAL A 114 -8.47 3.57 -11.58
C VAL A 114 -8.05 5.00 -11.92
N LEU A 115 -8.99 5.93 -11.75
CA LEU A 115 -8.78 7.36 -11.99
C LEU A 115 -8.12 8.05 -10.80
N ALA A 116 -8.53 7.68 -9.59
CA ALA A 116 -7.99 8.23 -8.35
C ALA A 116 -8.12 7.21 -7.21
N ILE A 117 -7.26 7.36 -6.20
CA ILE A 117 -7.32 6.59 -4.96
C ILE A 117 -6.91 7.47 -3.78
N ASP A 118 -7.60 7.31 -2.67
CA ASP A 118 -7.31 7.92 -1.39
C ASP A 118 -7.50 6.90 -0.27
N VAL A 119 -6.59 6.90 0.71
CA VAL A 119 -6.63 5.98 1.86
C VAL A 119 -6.68 6.78 3.15
N ASP A 120 -7.81 6.69 3.84
CA ASP A 120 -8.01 7.30 5.15
C ASP A 120 -7.71 6.29 6.26
N LEU A 121 -6.52 6.38 6.81
CA LEU A 121 -6.09 5.52 7.92
C LEU A 121 -6.91 5.76 9.18
N ALA A 122 -7.26 7.02 9.46
CA ALA A 122 -7.97 7.38 10.68
C ALA A 122 -9.39 6.81 10.72
N LYS A 123 -9.99 6.63 9.56
CA LYS A 123 -11.37 6.11 9.44
C LYS A 123 -11.44 4.69 8.86
N GLY A 124 -10.29 4.09 8.54
CA GLY A 124 -10.28 2.76 7.93
C GLY A 124 -11.01 2.70 6.59
N LYS A 125 -10.94 3.77 5.78
CA LYS A 125 -11.62 3.87 4.49
C LYS A 125 -10.64 3.96 3.34
N VAL A 126 -10.99 3.30 2.24
CA VAL A 126 -10.31 3.42 0.95
C VAL A 126 -11.31 3.91 -0.09
N LEU A 127 -11.03 5.03 -0.71
CA LEU A 127 -11.80 5.61 -1.80
C LEU A 127 -11.11 5.29 -3.12
N VAL A 128 -11.80 4.65 -4.04
CA VAL A 128 -11.26 4.34 -5.37
C VAL A 128 -12.23 4.83 -6.43
N ALA A 129 -11.79 5.77 -7.26
CA ALA A 129 -12.56 6.21 -8.41
C ALA A 129 -12.19 5.39 -9.64
N TYR A 130 -13.18 4.82 -10.28
CA TYR A 130 -13.06 4.03 -11.50
C TYR A 130 -13.72 4.72 -12.69
N GLU A 131 -13.23 4.44 -13.88
CA GLU A 131 -13.95 4.82 -15.10
C GLU A 131 -15.40 4.29 -15.05
N LYS A 132 -16.35 5.08 -15.56
CA LYS A 132 -17.78 4.74 -15.51
C LYS A 132 -18.11 3.41 -16.18
N SER A 133 -17.37 3.04 -17.21
CA SER A 133 -17.52 1.76 -17.94
C SER A 133 -17.02 0.53 -17.17
N ARG A 134 -16.27 0.76 -16.08
CA ARG A 134 -15.68 -0.32 -15.29
C ARG A 134 -16.73 -0.90 -14.33
N GLU A 135 -17.00 -2.18 -14.45
CA GLU A 135 -17.75 -2.91 -13.44
C GLU A 135 -16.89 -3.11 -12.18
N ILE A 136 -17.44 -2.74 -11.02
CA ILE A 136 -16.75 -2.84 -9.74
C ILE A 136 -17.08 -4.19 -9.11
N ASP A 137 -16.07 -5.05 -8.99
CA ASP A 137 -16.15 -6.33 -8.32
C ASP A 137 -15.54 -6.25 -6.91
N PHE A 138 -16.34 -6.56 -5.90
CA PHE A 138 -15.88 -6.53 -4.51
C PHE A 138 -14.84 -7.60 -4.19
N ASP A 139 -14.91 -8.75 -4.79
CA ASP A 139 -13.93 -9.82 -4.56
C ASP A 139 -12.56 -9.47 -5.14
N GLU A 140 -12.53 -8.78 -6.28
CA GLU A 140 -11.30 -8.22 -6.82
C GLU A 140 -10.69 -7.18 -5.87
N ILE A 141 -11.52 -6.27 -5.32
CA ILE A 141 -11.10 -5.26 -4.36
C ILE A 141 -10.56 -5.92 -3.08
N LYS A 142 -11.27 -6.91 -2.54
CA LYS A 142 -10.81 -7.68 -1.37
C LYS A 142 -9.42 -8.28 -1.61
N ASN A 143 -9.21 -8.90 -2.76
CA ASN A 143 -7.93 -9.51 -3.11
C ASN A 143 -6.81 -8.47 -3.19
N LYS A 144 -7.06 -7.30 -3.82
CA LYS A 144 -6.10 -6.19 -3.90
C LYS A 144 -5.73 -5.64 -2.52
N ILE A 145 -6.66 -5.60 -1.58
CA ILE A 145 -6.44 -5.15 -0.20
C ILE A 145 -5.72 -6.24 0.61
N LEU A 146 -6.13 -7.49 0.45
CA LEU A 146 -5.56 -8.63 1.17
C LEU A 146 -4.06 -8.86 0.86
N ILE A 147 -3.64 -8.64 -0.37
CA ILE A 147 -2.22 -8.71 -0.78
C ILE A 147 -1.34 -7.75 0.06
N ASN A 148 -1.92 -6.68 0.58
CA ASN A 148 -1.24 -5.71 1.44
C ASN A 148 -1.41 -6.03 2.95
N GLY A 149 -1.99 -7.17 3.29
CA GLY A 149 -2.15 -7.65 4.66
C GLY A 149 -3.37 -7.08 5.41
N GLN A 150 -4.30 -6.42 4.72
CA GLN A 150 -5.51 -5.84 5.29
C GLN A 150 -6.76 -6.58 4.79
N ASN A 151 -7.90 -6.34 5.45
CA ASN A 151 -9.18 -6.97 5.12
C ASN A 151 -10.22 -5.94 4.74
N ALA A 152 -10.74 -5.99 3.50
CA ALA A 152 -11.93 -5.25 3.12
C ALA A 152 -13.17 -5.95 3.69
N THR A 153 -14.03 -5.19 4.37
CA THR A 153 -15.19 -5.71 5.09
C THR A 153 -16.50 -5.30 4.46
N ASP A 154 -16.53 -4.16 3.77
CA ASP A 154 -17.74 -3.62 3.17
C ASP A 154 -17.41 -2.75 1.94
N LEU A 155 -18.38 -2.62 1.05
CA LEU A 155 -18.27 -1.82 -0.18
C LEU A 155 -19.58 -1.03 -0.39
N GLU A 156 -19.43 0.26 -0.60
CA GLU A 156 -20.49 1.14 -1.09
C GLU A 156 -20.04 1.74 -2.42
N ILE A 157 -20.93 1.82 -3.40
CA ILE A 157 -20.64 2.41 -4.73
C ILE A 157 -21.45 3.68 -4.89
N LEU A 158 -20.75 4.77 -5.21
CA LEU A 158 -21.33 6.06 -5.50
C LEU A 158 -21.08 6.42 -6.97
N GLU A 159 -22.09 6.93 -7.66
CA GLU A 159 -21.96 7.44 -9.03
C GLU A 159 -21.92 8.97 -9.03
N ILE A 160 -20.98 9.55 -9.77
CA ILE A 160 -20.88 11.01 -9.97
C ILE A 160 -20.74 11.38 -11.46
#